data_1b8f46ff7506afe928f96351c08992c6
#
_entry.id   1b8f46ff7506afe928f96351c08992c6
#
_cell.length_a   1.000
_cell.length_b   1.000
_cell.length_c   1.000
_cell.angle_alpha   90.00
_cell.angle_beta   90.00
_cell.angle_gamma   90.00
#
_symmetry.space_group_name_H-M   'P 1'
#
loop_
_entity.id
_entity.type
_entity.pdbx_description
1 polymer ?
#
loop_
_entity_poly.entity_id
_entity_poly.type
_entity_poly.pdbx_seq_one_letter_code
_entity_poly.pdbx_strand_id
1 'polypeptide(L)'
;VAVYFISSNKKGISSHQLSRDISVTQSTAWYMLQKIRLLFPQTDEEAFEGTVECDEVYIGGKEKWKHKSMRTPHTQGRSTKTKTPIFGMMERSFIINSKGDVEPMSYVHAFVVEKTDKATLQPIIEQFVENGSRIVTDELNAYNGLEELGYTHEVVAHGAEEYANGDVFTNSIEGFWSHFRRMITGCYHDVSDAHLQQYINEAVYRWNTRKMSESERFTYMFEKSIGLVRTWSDIKTLGMVA
;
A
#
# COMPACT_ATOMS: atom_id res chain seq x y z
N VAL A 1 22.61 7.65 -6.96
CA VAL A 1 22.00 8.96 -6.70
C VAL A 1 20.47 8.86 -6.66
N ALA A 2 19.76 8.41 -7.71
CA ALA A 2 18.28 8.32 -7.73
C ALA A 2 17.73 7.44 -6.60
N VAL A 3 18.37 6.31 -6.28
CA VAL A 3 18.01 5.43 -5.14
C VAL A 3 18.10 6.20 -3.83
N TYR A 4 19.13 7.00 -3.63
CA TYR A 4 19.25 7.85 -2.43
C TYR A 4 18.07 8.84 -2.33
N PHE A 5 17.74 9.56 -3.39
CA PHE A 5 16.63 10.50 -3.36
C PHE A 5 15.29 9.85 -3.07
N ILE A 6 15.01 8.68 -3.63
CA ILE A 6 13.73 8.00 -3.35
C ILE A 6 13.70 7.43 -1.92
N SER A 7 14.81 6.99 -1.35
CA SER A 7 14.87 6.46 0.02
C SER A 7 14.83 7.54 1.10
N SER A 8 15.45 8.71 0.87
CA SER A 8 15.56 9.80 1.85
C SER A 8 14.32 10.71 1.89
N ASN A 9 13.62 10.92 0.77
CA ASN A 9 12.44 11.78 0.73
C ASN A 9 11.21 11.11 1.38
N LYS A 10 10.72 11.63 2.50
CA LYS A 10 9.62 11.05 3.29
C LYS A 10 8.30 10.85 2.53
N LYS A 11 8.00 11.67 1.52
CA LYS A 11 6.74 11.62 0.74
C LYS A 11 6.93 11.15 -0.70
N GLY A 12 8.14 10.72 -1.08
CA GLY A 12 8.49 10.41 -2.46
C GLY A 12 9.10 11.61 -3.18
N ILE A 13 9.46 11.40 -4.43
CA ILE A 13 10.04 12.43 -5.30
C ILE A 13 9.39 12.34 -6.69
N SER A 14 8.95 13.47 -7.24
CA SER A 14 8.40 13.50 -8.59
C SER A 14 9.52 13.35 -9.64
N SER A 15 9.18 12.82 -10.82
CA SER A 15 10.14 12.72 -11.92
C SER A 15 10.63 14.08 -12.40
N HIS A 16 9.82 15.14 -12.29
CA HIS A 16 10.24 16.50 -12.57
C HIS A 16 11.27 17.02 -11.55
N GLN A 17 11.09 16.71 -10.28
CA GLN A 17 12.06 17.10 -9.26
C GLN A 17 13.38 16.34 -9.47
N LEU A 18 13.31 15.01 -9.58
CA LEU A 18 14.48 14.17 -9.79
C LEU A 18 15.25 14.60 -11.05
N SER A 19 14.55 14.92 -12.16
CA SER A 19 15.21 15.35 -13.41
C SER A 19 16.06 16.62 -13.23
N ARG A 20 15.60 17.56 -12.41
CA ARG A 20 16.35 18.77 -12.06
C ARG A 20 17.54 18.46 -11.16
N ASP A 21 17.31 17.62 -10.14
CA ASP A 21 18.33 17.32 -9.12
C ASP A 21 19.55 16.54 -9.69
N ILE A 22 19.32 15.72 -10.73
CA ILE A 22 20.39 14.90 -11.35
C ILE A 22 20.68 15.27 -12.81
N SER A 23 20.12 16.36 -13.30
CA SER A 23 20.38 16.90 -14.65
C SER A 23 20.12 15.90 -15.79
N VAL A 24 19.00 15.18 -15.75
CA VAL A 24 18.52 14.29 -16.82
C VAL A 24 17.17 14.74 -17.35
N THR A 25 16.69 14.15 -18.46
CA THR A 25 15.34 14.43 -18.94
C THR A 25 14.29 13.89 -17.97
N GLN A 26 13.10 14.51 -17.94
CA GLN A 26 11.99 14.03 -17.10
C GLN A 26 11.60 12.58 -17.42
N SER A 27 11.60 12.21 -18.70
CA SER A 27 11.31 10.82 -19.13
C SER A 27 12.35 9.83 -18.58
N THR A 28 13.63 10.21 -18.58
CA THR A 28 14.70 9.38 -17.99
C THR A 28 14.53 9.27 -16.49
N ALA A 29 14.26 10.37 -15.80
CA ALA A 29 14.00 10.37 -14.36
C ALA A 29 12.77 9.51 -13.99
N TRP A 30 11.68 9.61 -14.75
CA TRP A 30 10.49 8.78 -14.56
C TRP A 30 10.82 7.29 -14.72
N TYR A 31 11.53 6.94 -15.79
CA TYR A 31 11.96 5.57 -16.03
C TYR A 31 12.83 5.01 -14.90
N MET A 32 13.78 5.82 -14.39
CA MET A 32 14.61 5.45 -13.26
C MET A 32 13.76 5.18 -12.01
N LEU A 33 12.79 6.05 -11.70
CA LEU A 33 11.89 5.89 -10.57
C LEU A 33 11.02 4.62 -10.71
N GLN A 34 10.51 4.32 -11.92
CA GLN A 34 9.75 3.09 -12.13
C GLN A 34 10.62 1.85 -11.90
N LYS A 35 11.86 1.84 -12.41
CA LYS A 35 12.81 0.75 -12.13
C LYS A 35 13.07 0.56 -10.63
N ILE A 36 13.25 1.66 -9.90
CA ILE A 36 13.49 1.60 -8.46
C ILE A 36 12.25 1.06 -7.72
N ARG A 37 11.03 1.41 -8.14
CA ARG A 37 9.79 0.87 -7.55
C ARG A 37 9.66 -0.64 -7.68
N LEU A 38 10.26 -1.24 -8.69
CA LEU A 38 10.30 -2.70 -8.84
C LEU A 38 11.23 -3.40 -7.81
N LEU A 39 12.00 -2.62 -7.04
CA LEU A 39 12.80 -3.13 -5.93
C LEU A 39 12.01 -3.31 -4.63
N PHE A 40 10.72 -2.97 -4.61
CA PHE A 40 9.86 -3.05 -3.44
C PHE A 40 8.81 -4.17 -3.56
N PRO A 41 9.17 -5.43 -3.86
CA PRO A 41 8.20 -6.51 -3.84
C PRO A 41 7.70 -6.73 -2.42
N GLN A 42 6.45 -7.17 -2.29
CA GLN A 42 5.85 -7.55 -1.02
C GLN A 42 5.81 -9.08 -0.82
N THR A 43 6.34 -9.83 -1.79
CA THR A 43 6.22 -11.29 -1.85
C THR A 43 7.27 -12.06 -1.06
N ASP A 44 8.34 -11.39 -0.62
CA ASP A 44 9.48 -12.01 0.06
C ASP A 44 9.43 -11.79 1.60
N GLU A 45 8.34 -11.25 2.10
CA GLU A 45 8.15 -10.97 3.53
C GLU A 45 7.47 -12.15 4.21
N GLU A 46 7.75 -12.35 5.49
CA GLU A 46 7.09 -13.37 6.33
C GLU A 46 5.59 -13.08 6.44
N ALA A 47 4.80 -14.14 6.60
CA ALA A 47 3.37 -14.01 6.82
C ALA A 47 3.10 -13.26 8.13
N PHE A 48 2.07 -12.42 8.13
CA PHE A 48 1.64 -11.68 9.32
C PHE A 48 1.08 -12.62 10.38
N GLU A 49 1.37 -12.35 11.63
CA GLU A 49 0.86 -13.07 12.79
C GLU A 49 0.18 -12.13 13.80
N GLY A 50 -0.48 -12.72 14.80
CA GLY A 50 -1.09 -11.94 15.89
C GLY A 50 -2.35 -11.18 15.46
N THR A 51 -2.36 -9.87 15.57
CA THR A 51 -3.53 -9.02 15.21
C THR A 51 -3.30 -8.30 13.89
N VAL A 52 -4.15 -8.57 12.90
CA VAL A 52 -4.08 -8.02 11.56
C VAL A 52 -5.34 -7.22 11.23
N GLU A 53 -5.18 -5.94 10.92
CA GLU A 53 -6.25 -5.07 10.41
C GLU A 53 -6.36 -5.24 8.90
N CYS A 54 -7.58 -5.44 8.37
CA CYS A 54 -7.83 -5.49 6.92
C CYS A 54 -8.84 -4.40 6.53
N ASP A 55 -8.55 -3.69 5.42
CA ASP A 55 -9.41 -2.63 4.90
C ASP A 55 -9.15 -2.40 3.39
N GLU A 56 -10.08 -1.76 2.69
CA GLU A 56 -9.95 -1.40 1.30
C GLU A 56 -9.97 0.11 1.09
N VAL A 57 -9.18 0.54 0.12
CA VAL A 57 -9.23 1.91 -0.38
C VAL A 57 -9.48 1.93 -1.89
N TYR A 58 -10.19 2.94 -2.36
CA TYR A 58 -10.50 3.13 -3.77
C TYR A 58 -9.81 4.38 -4.29
N ILE A 59 -8.94 4.23 -5.29
CA ILE A 59 -8.14 5.31 -5.87
C ILE A 59 -8.63 5.61 -7.29
N GLY A 60 -8.63 6.89 -7.67
CA GLY A 60 -9.11 7.38 -8.95
C GLY A 60 -10.52 7.99 -8.89
N GLY A 61 -11.17 8.09 -10.03
CA GLY A 61 -12.59 8.45 -10.15
C GLY A 61 -12.96 9.86 -9.69
N LYS A 62 -12.09 10.87 -9.88
CA LYS A 62 -12.40 12.28 -9.52
C LYS A 62 -13.48 12.90 -10.44
N GLU A 63 -14.63 12.24 -10.54
CA GLU A 63 -15.76 12.62 -11.40
C GLU A 63 -16.26 14.07 -11.14
N LYS A 64 -16.10 14.59 -9.92
CA LYS A 64 -16.47 15.97 -9.57
C LYS A 64 -15.72 17.04 -10.35
N TRP A 65 -14.54 16.71 -10.88
CA TRP A 65 -13.71 17.64 -11.68
C TRP A 65 -14.02 17.57 -13.17
N LYS A 66 -14.76 16.55 -13.62
CA LYS A 66 -15.19 16.45 -15.02
C LYS A 66 -16.39 17.35 -15.29
N HIS A 67 -16.52 17.82 -16.53
CA HIS A 67 -17.72 18.53 -16.96
C HIS A 67 -18.95 17.63 -16.76
N LYS A 68 -20.08 18.19 -16.38
CA LYS A 68 -21.29 17.44 -15.99
C LYS A 68 -21.73 16.41 -17.03
N SER A 69 -21.61 16.72 -18.32
CA SER A 69 -21.95 15.82 -19.45
C SER A 69 -20.96 14.63 -19.61
N MET A 70 -19.78 14.71 -18.99
CA MET A 70 -18.73 13.67 -19.09
C MET A 70 -18.62 12.84 -17.81
N ARG A 71 -19.49 13.07 -16.83
CA ARG A 71 -19.47 12.33 -15.57
C ARG A 71 -20.10 10.96 -15.74
N THR A 72 -19.42 9.93 -15.28
CA THR A 72 -19.96 8.58 -15.21
C THR A 72 -20.94 8.49 -14.04
N PRO A 73 -22.21 8.10 -14.25
CA PRO A 73 -23.18 7.97 -13.18
C PRO A 73 -22.86 6.78 -12.26
N HIS A 74 -23.33 6.86 -11.01
CA HIS A 74 -23.18 5.81 -10.00
C HIS A 74 -21.71 5.41 -9.71
N THR A 75 -20.84 6.41 -9.49
CA THR A 75 -19.41 6.23 -9.17
C THR A 75 -19.07 6.53 -7.71
N GLN A 76 -20.09 6.70 -6.85
CA GLN A 76 -19.90 7.00 -5.43
C GLN A 76 -19.53 5.75 -4.62
N GLY A 77 -18.98 5.94 -3.42
CA GLY A 77 -18.62 4.86 -2.50
C GLY A 77 -17.65 3.85 -3.10
N ARG A 78 -17.95 2.57 -2.96
CA ARG A 78 -17.16 1.40 -3.40
C ARG A 78 -17.30 1.07 -4.91
N SER A 79 -17.76 2.00 -5.75
CA SER A 79 -17.89 1.74 -7.19
C SER A 79 -16.52 1.60 -7.87
N THR A 80 -16.32 0.50 -8.58
CA THR A 80 -15.11 0.21 -9.36
C THR A 80 -15.15 0.73 -10.80
N LYS A 81 -16.26 1.38 -11.21
CA LYS A 81 -16.42 1.90 -12.60
C LYS A 81 -15.35 2.91 -13.02
N THR A 82 -14.84 3.66 -12.08
CA THR A 82 -13.85 4.74 -12.31
C THR A 82 -12.78 4.78 -11.23
N LYS A 83 -12.77 3.80 -10.34
CA LYS A 83 -11.81 3.71 -9.26
C LYS A 83 -11.22 2.31 -9.24
N THR A 84 -9.95 2.22 -8.92
CA THR A 84 -9.23 0.96 -8.74
C THR A 84 -9.21 0.63 -7.26
N PRO A 85 -9.76 -0.52 -6.84
CA PRO A 85 -9.70 -0.96 -5.46
C PRO A 85 -8.31 -1.46 -5.10
N ILE A 86 -7.91 -1.18 -3.87
CA ILE A 86 -6.69 -1.65 -3.25
C ILE A 86 -7.09 -2.31 -1.95
N PHE A 87 -6.67 -3.53 -1.74
CA PHE A 87 -6.82 -4.26 -0.48
C PHE A 87 -5.55 -4.13 0.34
N GLY A 88 -5.66 -3.90 1.63
CA GLY A 88 -4.54 -3.80 2.55
C GLY A 88 -4.73 -4.63 3.79
N MET A 89 -3.61 -5.16 4.29
CA MET A 89 -3.52 -5.87 5.55
C MET A 89 -2.40 -5.24 6.38
N MET A 90 -2.64 -5.02 7.66
CA MET A 90 -1.67 -4.40 8.57
C MET A 90 -1.55 -5.18 9.86
N GLU A 91 -0.36 -5.73 10.09
CA GLU A 91 -0.02 -6.36 11.36
C GLU A 91 0.30 -5.31 12.42
N ARG A 92 -0.25 -5.49 13.62
CA ARG A 92 0.15 -4.75 14.82
C ARG A 92 1.33 -5.45 15.46
N SER A 93 2.46 -4.76 15.56
CA SER A 93 3.69 -5.30 16.07
C SER A 93 4.38 -4.35 17.05
N PHE A 94 5.55 -4.72 17.54
CA PHE A 94 6.37 -3.93 18.45
C PHE A 94 7.83 -4.05 18.06
N ILE A 95 8.60 -3.01 18.32
CA ILE A 95 10.05 -3.01 18.17
C ILE A 95 10.71 -2.59 19.48
N ILE A 96 11.92 -3.05 19.70
CA ILE A 96 12.78 -2.56 20.78
C ILE A 96 13.67 -1.46 20.20
N ASN A 97 13.55 -0.25 20.72
CA ASN A 97 14.36 0.88 20.28
C ASN A 97 15.82 0.78 20.81
N SER A 98 16.69 1.69 20.37
CA SER A 98 18.10 1.73 20.79
C SER A 98 18.32 1.96 22.30
N LYS A 99 17.28 2.36 23.04
CA LYS A 99 17.31 2.55 24.49
C LYS A 99 16.79 1.33 25.27
N GLY A 100 16.30 0.30 24.55
CA GLY A 100 15.68 -0.87 25.14
C GLY A 100 14.19 -0.74 25.45
N ASP A 101 13.54 0.37 25.06
CA ASP A 101 12.11 0.57 25.26
C ASP A 101 11.31 -0.14 24.17
N VAL A 102 10.16 -0.73 24.54
CA VAL A 102 9.22 -1.33 23.59
C VAL A 102 8.36 -0.21 22.98
N GLU A 103 8.40 -0.07 21.67
CA GLU A 103 7.62 0.90 20.92
C GLU A 103 6.66 0.20 19.95
N PRO A 104 5.42 0.72 19.78
CA PRO A 104 4.50 0.18 18.79
C PRO A 104 5.06 0.35 17.37
N MET A 105 4.92 -0.70 16.59
CA MET A 105 5.25 -0.77 15.18
C MET A 105 4.05 -1.40 14.46
N SER A 106 3.98 -1.24 13.17
CA SER A 106 3.05 -1.98 12.31
C SER A 106 3.68 -2.15 10.94
N TYR A 107 3.42 -3.31 10.35
CA TYR A 107 3.83 -3.64 9.00
C TYR A 107 2.60 -3.77 8.10
N VAL A 108 2.72 -3.43 6.85
CA VAL A 108 1.60 -3.42 5.90
C VAL A 108 1.95 -4.16 4.62
N HIS A 109 0.97 -4.92 4.10
CA HIS A 109 0.90 -5.38 2.73
C HIS A 109 -0.31 -4.73 2.05
N ALA A 110 -0.18 -4.35 0.79
CA ALA A 110 -1.28 -3.78 0.05
C ALA A 110 -1.21 -4.12 -1.45
N PHE A 111 -2.34 -4.55 -2.02
CA PHE A 111 -2.43 -5.08 -3.37
C PHE A 111 -3.56 -4.41 -4.14
N VAL A 112 -3.29 -4.06 -5.39
CA VAL A 112 -4.35 -3.73 -6.35
C VAL A 112 -5.15 -5.00 -6.62
N VAL A 113 -6.47 -4.93 -6.50
CA VAL A 113 -7.37 -6.05 -6.75
C VAL A 113 -8.41 -5.66 -7.79
N GLU A 114 -8.92 -6.62 -8.53
CA GLU A 114 -10.00 -6.36 -9.49
C GLU A 114 -11.33 -6.11 -8.78
N LYS A 115 -11.60 -6.86 -7.71
CA LYS A 115 -12.84 -6.83 -6.93
C LYS A 115 -12.53 -6.95 -5.44
N THR A 116 -13.48 -6.47 -4.64
CA THR A 116 -13.44 -6.61 -3.18
C THR A 116 -14.50 -7.62 -2.73
N ASP A 117 -14.52 -8.78 -3.38
CA ASP A 117 -15.40 -9.90 -3.02
C ASP A 117 -14.62 -11.00 -2.26
N LYS A 118 -15.38 -11.91 -1.65
CA LYS A 118 -14.84 -13.03 -0.87
C LYS A 118 -13.83 -13.85 -1.66
N ALA A 119 -14.12 -14.14 -2.93
CA ALA A 119 -13.27 -14.96 -3.78
C ALA A 119 -11.92 -14.31 -4.11
N THR A 120 -11.84 -12.98 -4.06
CA THR A 120 -10.61 -12.22 -4.30
C THR A 120 -9.82 -11.99 -3.02
N LEU A 121 -10.49 -11.58 -1.93
CA LEU A 121 -9.78 -11.13 -0.73
C LEU A 121 -9.30 -12.28 0.16
N GLN A 122 -10.11 -13.33 0.35
CA GLN A 122 -9.76 -14.41 1.27
C GLN A 122 -8.51 -15.19 0.85
N PRO A 123 -8.28 -15.54 -0.43
CA PRO A 123 -7.02 -16.17 -0.84
C PRO A 123 -5.78 -15.32 -0.58
N ILE A 124 -5.90 -13.98 -0.66
CA ILE A 124 -4.79 -13.08 -0.32
C ILE A 124 -4.53 -13.11 1.19
N ILE A 125 -5.59 -13.13 2.01
CA ILE A 125 -5.44 -13.27 3.46
C ILE A 125 -4.74 -14.60 3.81
N GLU A 126 -5.20 -15.72 3.25
CA GLU A 126 -4.60 -17.04 3.48
C GLU A 126 -3.12 -17.11 3.04
N GLN A 127 -2.74 -16.36 2.02
CA GLN A 127 -1.35 -16.31 1.54
C GLN A 127 -0.41 -15.52 2.45
N PHE A 128 -0.90 -14.45 3.09
CA PHE A 128 -0.07 -13.47 3.78
C PHE A 128 -0.33 -13.35 5.29
N VAL A 129 -1.28 -14.11 5.83
CA VAL A 129 -1.60 -14.11 7.26
C VAL A 129 -1.56 -15.54 7.78
N GLU A 130 -0.83 -15.78 8.86
CA GLU A 130 -0.75 -17.09 9.49
C GLU A 130 -2.10 -17.52 10.08
N ASN A 131 -2.42 -18.79 9.89
CA ASN A 131 -3.63 -19.40 10.46
C ASN A 131 -3.60 -19.29 12.00
N GLY A 132 -4.75 -18.99 12.61
CA GLY A 132 -4.86 -18.72 14.04
C GLY A 132 -4.71 -17.25 14.42
N SER A 133 -4.34 -16.38 13.48
CA SER A 133 -4.27 -14.94 13.71
C SER A 133 -5.66 -14.34 13.94
N ARG A 134 -5.68 -13.20 14.63
CA ARG A 134 -6.86 -12.36 14.86
C ARG A 134 -6.97 -11.33 13.75
N ILE A 135 -8.06 -11.39 12.97
CA ILE A 135 -8.32 -10.45 11.87
C ILE A 135 -9.40 -9.46 12.30
N VAL A 136 -9.11 -8.17 12.15
CA VAL A 136 -10.02 -7.06 12.45
C VAL A 136 -10.38 -6.38 11.15
N THR A 137 -11.68 -6.28 10.83
CA THR A 137 -12.19 -5.69 9.57
C THR A 137 -13.33 -4.71 9.81
N ASP A 138 -13.75 -4.03 8.77
CA ASP A 138 -15.05 -3.37 8.72
C ASP A 138 -16.20 -4.38 8.44
N GLU A 139 -17.43 -3.86 8.25
CA GLU A 139 -18.65 -4.64 8.01
C GLU A 139 -18.78 -5.20 6.58
N LEU A 140 -17.71 -5.28 5.77
CA LEU A 140 -17.80 -5.79 4.39
C LEU A 140 -18.08 -7.30 4.37
N ASN A 141 -19.10 -7.73 3.64
CA ASN A 141 -19.50 -9.15 3.52
C ASN A 141 -18.40 -10.07 2.93
N ALA A 142 -17.39 -9.51 2.28
CA ALA A 142 -16.27 -10.28 1.74
C ALA A 142 -15.46 -11.02 2.84
N TYR A 143 -15.53 -10.54 4.07
CA TYR A 143 -14.83 -11.12 5.22
C TYR A 143 -15.64 -12.22 5.94
N ASN A 144 -16.90 -12.43 5.57
CA ASN A 144 -17.74 -13.47 6.18
C ASN A 144 -17.13 -14.87 5.95
N GLY A 145 -16.99 -15.62 7.03
CA GLY A 145 -16.49 -17.01 7.00
C GLY A 145 -14.97 -17.12 7.14
N LEU A 146 -14.27 -16.08 7.59
CA LEU A 146 -12.85 -16.15 7.97
C LEU A 146 -12.63 -17.12 9.14
N GLU A 147 -13.62 -17.28 10.03
CA GLU A 147 -13.57 -18.24 11.13
C GLU A 147 -13.51 -19.69 10.62
N GLU A 148 -14.16 -19.99 9.49
CA GLU A 148 -14.13 -21.30 8.84
C GLU A 148 -12.73 -21.64 8.27
N LEU A 149 -11.94 -20.60 7.97
CA LEU A 149 -10.55 -20.68 7.53
C LEU A 149 -9.56 -20.75 8.69
N GLY A 150 -10.06 -20.70 9.95
CA GLY A 150 -9.25 -20.86 11.16
C GLY A 150 -8.72 -19.53 11.74
N TYR A 151 -9.29 -18.39 11.37
CA TYR A 151 -8.96 -17.10 11.96
C TYR A 151 -9.94 -16.70 13.07
N THR A 152 -9.50 -15.87 14.01
CA THR A 152 -10.40 -15.16 14.91
C THR A 152 -10.82 -13.87 14.23
N HIS A 153 -12.10 -13.73 13.86
CA HIS A 153 -12.59 -12.57 13.13
C HIS A 153 -13.41 -11.63 14.01
N GLU A 154 -13.05 -10.35 14.01
CA GLU A 154 -13.75 -9.30 14.72
C GLU A 154 -14.08 -8.13 13.79
N VAL A 155 -15.30 -7.61 13.90
CA VAL A 155 -15.83 -6.58 13.02
C VAL A 155 -16.01 -5.28 13.77
N VAL A 156 -15.50 -4.18 13.21
CA VAL A 156 -15.69 -2.81 13.70
C VAL A 156 -16.94 -2.21 13.06
N ALA A 157 -17.96 -1.91 13.86
CA ALA A 157 -19.19 -1.28 13.41
C ALA A 157 -19.04 0.25 13.34
N HIS A 158 -18.74 0.80 12.17
CA HIS A 158 -18.59 2.26 11.99
C HIS A 158 -19.91 3.05 12.14
N GLY A 159 -21.08 2.37 12.17
CA GLY A 159 -22.41 2.98 12.23
C GLY A 159 -22.89 3.42 13.64
N ALA A 160 -22.23 2.99 14.70
CA ALA A 160 -22.71 3.15 16.08
C ALA A 160 -21.95 4.23 16.91
N GLU A 161 -21.19 5.14 16.28
CA GLU A 161 -20.28 6.09 16.97
C GLU A 161 -19.24 5.40 17.89
N GLU A 162 -19.14 4.09 17.85
CA GLU A 162 -18.10 3.31 18.54
C GLU A 162 -16.85 3.24 17.68
N TYR A 163 -16.00 4.27 17.78
CA TYR A 163 -14.71 4.33 17.09
C TYR A 163 -13.68 3.33 17.62
N ALA A 164 -13.93 2.69 18.75
CA ALA A 164 -13.15 1.59 19.29
C ALA A 164 -13.93 0.87 20.40
N ASN A 165 -14.05 -0.43 20.32
CA ASN A 165 -14.49 -1.29 21.41
C ASN A 165 -13.25 -1.96 22.02
N GLY A 166 -12.58 -1.26 22.95
CA GLY A 166 -11.32 -1.72 23.50
C GLY A 166 -10.18 -1.64 22.48
N ASP A 167 -9.62 -2.78 22.09
CA ASP A 167 -8.54 -2.93 21.11
C ASP A 167 -9.03 -3.32 19.70
N VAL A 168 -10.36 -3.36 19.48
CA VAL A 168 -10.99 -3.63 18.18
C VAL A 168 -11.13 -2.31 17.40
N PHE A 169 -10.21 -2.03 16.51
CA PHE A 169 -10.20 -0.83 15.65
C PHE A 169 -9.40 -1.08 14.36
N THR A 170 -9.58 -0.24 13.34
CA THR A 170 -8.86 -0.26 12.07
C THR A 170 -8.06 1.03 11.83
N ASN A 171 -7.77 1.77 12.89
CA ASN A 171 -7.15 3.11 12.80
C ASN A 171 -5.73 3.08 12.22
N SER A 172 -5.00 1.97 12.39
CA SER A 172 -3.62 1.88 11.92
C SER A 172 -3.57 1.81 10.40
N ILE A 173 -4.40 0.96 9.80
CA ILE A 173 -4.48 0.84 8.34
C ILE A 173 -5.11 2.09 7.70
N GLU A 174 -6.07 2.75 8.36
CA GLU A 174 -6.58 4.05 7.91
C GLU A 174 -5.49 5.13 7.91
N GLY A 175 -4.60 5.10 8.89
CA GLY A 175 -3.41 5.95 8.95
C GLY A 175 -2.49 5.73 7.75
N PHE A 176 -2.27 4.48 7.34
CA PHE A 176 -1.53 4.13 6.13
C PHE A 176 -2.21 4.67 4.86
N TRP A 177 -3.53 4.49 4.72
CA TRP A 177 -4.27 5.04 3.57
C TRP A 177 -4.20 6.57 3.49
N SER A 178 -4.24 7.24 4.64
CA SER A 178 -4.03 8.70 4.71
C SER A 178 -2.63 9.09 4.23
N HIS A 179 -1.60 8.32 4.61
CA HIS A 179 -0.23 8.51 4.13
C HIS A 179 -0.14 8.30 2.62
N PHE A 180 -0.67 7.20 2.10
CA PHE A 180 -0.69 6.89 0.67
C PHE A 180 -1.41 7.96 -0.15
N ARG A 181 -2.61 8.39 0.27
CA ARG A 181 -3.34 9.47 -0.42
C ARG A 181 -2.56 10.79 -0.46
N ARG A 182 -1.87 11.15 0.63
CA ARG A 182 -1.01 12.35 0.67
C ARG A 182 0.20 12.22 -0.25
N MET A 183 0.78 11.02 -0.38
CA MET A 183 1.87 10.75 -1.30
C MET A 183 1.41 10.91 -2.76
N ILE A 184 0.28 10.32 -3.13
CA ILE A 184 -0.29 10.48 -4.48
C ILE A 184 -0.64 11.94 -4.75
N THR A 185 -1.43 12.59 -3.91
CA THR A 185 -1.94 13.94 -4.18
C THR A 185 -0.83 14.99 -4.12
N GLY A 186 0.13 14.86 -3.20
CA GLY A 186 1.15 15.88 -2.95
C GLY A 186 2.40 15.74 -3.80
N CYS A 187 2.71 14.53 -4.29
CA CYS A 187 3.96 14.27 -5.01
C CYS A 187 3.73 13.84 -6.47
N TYR A 188 2.79 12.94 -6.70
CA TYR A 188 2.58 12.33 -8.03
C TYR A 188 1.38 12.89 -8.77
N HIS A 189 0.44 13.53 -8.06
CA HIS A 189 -0.80 14.16 -8.53
C HIS A 189 -1.79 13.18 -9.14
N ASP A 190 -1.35 12.34 -10.09
CA ASP A 190 -2.14 11.30 -10.72
C ASP A 190 -1.27 10.10 -11.07
N VAL A 191 -1.84 8.90 -10.99
CA VAL A 191 -1.17 7.64 -11.28
C VAL A 191 -2.15 6.79 -12.09
N SER A 192 -1.68 6.28 -13.24
CA SER A 192 -2.49 5.34 -14.04
C SER A 192 -2.64 4.00 -13.33
N ASP A 193 -3.77 3.34 -13.54
CA ASP A 193 -4.07 2.03 -12.96
C ASP A 193 -2.97 1.00 -13.29
N ALA A 194 -2.41 1.04 -14.51
CA ALA A 194 -1.32 0.18 -14.95
C ALA A 194 -0.02 0.28 -14.11
N HIS A 195 0.17 1.36 -13.37
CA HIS A 195 1.35 1.56 -12.53
C HIS A 195 1.02 1.67 -11.04
N LEU A 196 -0.26 1.57 -10.68
CA LEU A 196 -0.72 1.83 -9.32
C LEU A 196 -0.04 0.92 -8.28
N GLN A 197 0.11 -0.38 -8.59
CA GLN A 197 0.79 -1.33 -7.69
C GLN A 197 2.22 -0.90 -7.36
N GLN A 198 2.97 -0.35 -8.31
CA GLN A 198 4.34 0.11 -8.07
C GLN A 198 4.40 1.28 -7.08
N TYR A 199 3.43 2.18 -7.12
CA TYR A 199 3.32 3.28 -6.16
C TYR A 199 2.83 2.82 -4.79
N ILE A 200 1.99 1.79 -4.75
CA ILE A 200 1.60 1.14 -3.49
C ILE A 200 2.83 0.48 -2.86
N ASN A 201 3.62 -0.27 -3.63
CA ASN A 201 4.84 -0.90 -3.15
C ASN A 201 5.81 0.13 -2.55
N GLU A 202 5.94 1.31 -3.18
CA GLU A 202 6.72 2.41 -2.62
C GLU A 202 6.12 2.92 -1.29
N ALA A 203 4.81 3.03 -1.17
CA ALA A 203 4.15 3.47 0.06
C ALA A 203 4.32 2.43 1.19
N VAL A 204 4.16 1.15 0.88
CA VAL A 204 4.39 0.02 1.79
C VAL A 204 5.83 0.04 2.30
N TYR A 205 6.80 0.12 1.40
CA TYR A 205 8.21 0.24 1.77
C TYR A 205 8.46 1.40 2.74
N ARG A 206 7.92 2.59 2.45
CA ARG A 206 8.07 3.78 3.31
C ARG A 206 7.45 3.60 4.68
N TRP A 207 6.31 2.94 4.75
CA TRP A 207 5.64 2.65 6.01
C TRP A 207 6.42 1.62 6.83
N ASN A 208 6.80 0.52 6.23
CA ASN A 208 7.48 -0.58 6.90
C ASN A 208 8.90 -0.20 7.37
N THR A 209 9.54 0.74 6.67
CA THR A 209 10.88 1.24 7.03
C THR A 209 10.89 2.58 7.78
N ARG A 210 9.73 3.08 8.24
CA ARG A 210 9.60 4.44 8.81
C ARG A 210 10.43 4.70 10.07
N LYS A 211 10.78 3.66 10.80
CA LYS A 211 11.63 3.71 12.00
C LYS A 211 13.13 3.60 11.70
N MET A 212 13.50 3.18 10.50
CA MET A 212 14.89 3.12 10.07
C MET A 212 15.44 4.53 9.82
N SER A 213 16.73 4.71 10.04
CA SER A 213 17.48 5.90 9.61
C SER A 213 17.56 5.99 8.08
N GLU A 214 17.92 7.15 7.54
CA GLU A 214 18.09 7.32 6.09
C GLU A 214 19.19 6.41 5.52
N SER A 215 20.27 6.20 6.28
CA SER A 215 21.37 5.33 5.89
C SER A 215 20.92 3.87 5.81
N GLU A 216 20.23 3.37 6.83
CA GLU A 216 19.71 2.00 6.84
C GLU A 216 18.74 1.76 5.69
N ARG A 217 17.80 2.68 5.44
CA ARG A 217 16.87 2.59 4.29
C ARG A 217 17.60 2.57 2.95
N PHE A 218 18.63 3.41 2.80
CA PHE A 218 19.44 3.42 1.58
C PHE A 218 20.18 2.09 1.39
N THR A 219 20.83 1.58 2.44
CA THR A 219 21.56 0.31 2.42
C THR A 219 20.61 -0.85 2.08
N TYR A 220 19.46 -0.94 2.75
CA TYR A 220 18.43 -1.94 2.46
C TYR A 220 18.02 -1.93 0.97
N MET A 221 17.72 -0.74 0.42
CA MET A 221 17.38 -0.62 -1.00
C MET A 221 18.51 -0.97 -1.92
N PHE A 222 19.74 -0.56 -1.57
CA PHE A 222 20.91 -0.83 -2.39
C PHE A 222 21.18 -2.33 -2.48
N GLU A 223 21.10 -3.05 -1.37
CA GLU A 223 21.24 -4.51 -1.31
C GLU A 223 20.20 -5.22 -2.18
N LYS A 224 18.92 -4.81 -2.09
CA LYS A 224 17.83 -5.34 -2.93
C LYS A 224 18.04 -5.02 -4.42
N SER A 225 18.83 -4.01 -4.77
CA SER A 225 19.11 -3.64 -6.18
C SER A 225 20.22 -4.48 -6.83
N ILE A 226 21.03 -5.19 -6.05
CA ILE A 226 22.17 -5.95 -6.57
C ILE A 226 21.66 -7.14 -7.41
N GLY A 227 22.15 -7.23 -8.64
CA GLY A 227 21.80 -8.32 -9.56
C GLY A 227 20.46 -8.17 -10.27
N LEU A 228 19.70 -7.12 -10.01
CA LEU A 228 18.41 -6.88 -10.68
C LEU A 228 18.62 -6.16 -12.02
N VAL A 229 18.48 -6.90 -13.12
CA VAL A 229 18.37 -6.34 -14.46
C VAL A 229 16.89 -6.26 -14.84
N ARG A 230 16.36 -5.07 -15.07
CA ARG A 230 14.98 -4.84 -15.51
C ARG A 230 14.96 -4.04 -16.80
N THR A 231 14.20 -4.52 -17.77
CA THR A 231 14.01 -3.88 -19.06
C THR A 231 12.75 -2.99 -19.09
N TRP A 232 12.56 -2.25 -20.17
CA TRP A 232 11.32 -1.48 -20.37
C TRP A 232 10.08 -2.37 -20.47
N SER A 233 10.20 -3.57 -21.06
CA SER A 233 9.10 -4.53 -21.11
C SER A 233 8.67 -4.99 -19.74
N ASP A 234 9.60 -5.23 -18.81
CA ASP A 234 9.27 -5.62 -17.42
C ASP A 234 8.42 -4.56 -16.71
N ILE A 235 8.73 -3.28 -16.92
CA ILE A 235 7.95 -2.18 -16.34
C ILE A 235 6.51 -2.17 -16.86
N LYS A 236 6.31 -2.47 -18.16
CA LYS A 236 4.97 -2.55 -18.75
C LYS A 236 4.19 -3.77 -18.29
N THR A 237 4.84 -4.91 -18.20
CA THR A 237 4.19 -6.20 -17.89
C THR A 237 3.75 -6.26 -16.42
N LEU A 238 4.56 -5.76 -15.49
CA LEU A 238 4.24 -5.76 -14.06
C LEU A 238 3.08 -4.81 -13.68
N GLY A 239 2.69 -3.89 -14.56
CA GLY A 239 1.46 -3.11 -14.41
C GLY A 239 0.20 -3.83 -14.89
N MET A 240 0.35 -5.04 -15.43
CA MET A 240 -0.76 -5.83 -16.02
C MET A 240 -1.03 -7.14 -15.28
N VAL A 241 -0.29 -7.43 -14.20
CA VAL A 241 -0.48 -8.66 -13.42
C VAL A 241 -1.43 -8.35 -12.26
N ALA A 242 -2.65 -8.71 -12.43
CA ALA A 242 -3.63 -9.03 -11.41
C ALA A 242 -4.45 -10.21 -11.91
#